data_75ebb263a999b9276716c01adb0fdb19
#
_entry.id   75ebb263a999b9276716c01adb0fdb19
#
_cell.length_a   1.000
_cell.length_b   1.000
_cell.length_c   1.000
_cell.angle_alpha   90.00
_cell.angle_beta   90.00
_cell.angle_gamma   90.00
#
_symmetry.space_group_name_H-M   'P 1'
#
loop_
_entity.id
_entity.type
_entity.pdbx_description
1 polymer ?
#
loop_
_entity_poly.entity_id
_entity_poly.type
_entity_poly.pdbx_seq_one_letter_code
_entity_poly.pdbx_strand_id
1 'polypeptide(L)'
;MKNIWMMMVFVGAAFTAMAQPGRYAGTKKGLIGTVYTDSRGIQRLSGWTAITGSVLTPLSDPPMIMVEVYKKGTTYVVFFSIEDTVSKKYTIADVMEIKPVTKGWTIVTSLCKQDKADNPFLVAWAKESRKEYLTVLKKAWEFNTEKSRIDSVSTKGISCLNEAFDIP
;
A
#
# COMPACT_ATOMS: atom_id res chain seq x y z
N MET A 1 60.07 3.68 12.03
CA MET A 1 58.87 3.86 11.19
C MET A 1 57.89 2.75 11.55
N LYS A 2 56.83 3.07 12.32
CA LYS A 2 55.79 2.12 12.78
C LYS A 2 54.54 2.38 11.95
N ASN A 3 54.16 1.41 11.11
CA ASN A 3 52.94 1.43 10.36
C ASN A 3 51.78 1.00 11.27
N ILE A 4 50.87 1.95 11.57
CA ILE A 4 49.61 1.66 12.26
C ILE A 4 48.59 1.34 11.18
N TRP A 5 48.18 0.08 11.08
CA TRP A 5 47.03 -0.34 10.28
C TRP A 5 45.77 -0.06 11.06
N MET A 6 45.01 0.90 10.57
CA MET A 6 43.70 1.27 11.09
C MET A 6 42.64 0.33 10.49
N MET A 7 42.21 -0.65 11.29
CA MET A 7 41.15 -1.58 10.94
C MET A 7 39.81 -0.86 11.08
N MET A 8 39.18 -0.50 9.95
CA MET A 8 37.79 -0.01 9.95
C MET A 8 36.86 -1.17 10.17
N VAL A 9 36.23 -1.23 11.34
CA VAL A 9 35.12 -2.16 11.63
C VAL A 9 33.85 -1.52 11.07
N PHE A 10 33.35 -2.06 9.98
CA PHE A 10 31.99 -1.75 9.49
C PHE A 10 30.97 -2.43 10.41
N VAL A 11 30.35 -1.67 11.30
CA VAL A 11 29.16 -2.13 12.03
C VAL A 11 27.98 -2.01 11.07
N GLY A 12 27.61 -3.11 10.44
CA GLY A 12 26.36 -3.21 9.68
C GLY A 12 25.19 -3.13 10.64
N ALA A 13 24.48 -2.01 10.63
CA ALA A 13 23.20 -1.88 11.32
C ALA A 13 22.16 -2.74 10.60
N ALA A 14 21.92 -3.96 11.10
CA ALA A 14 20.76 -4.75 10.71
C ALA A 14 19.51 -4.03 11.22
N PHE A 15 18.78 -3.39 10.32
CA PHE A 15 17.42 -2.91 10.61
C PHE A 15 16.51 -4.13 10.78
N THR A 16 16.41 -4.62 12.00
CA THR A 16 15.32 -5.51 12.38
C THR A 16 14.05 -4.66 12.46
N ALA A 17 13.21 -4.74 11.42
CA ALA A 17 11.85 -4.23 11.48
C ALA A 17 11.12 -4.98 12.60
N MET A 18 11.06 -4.38 13.79
CA MET A 18 10.24 -4.88 14.88
C MET A 18 8.78 -4.72 14.49
N ALA A 19 8.17 -5.80 14.02
CA ALA A 19 6.73 -5.90 13.86
C ALA A 19 6.09 -5.62 15.23
N GLN A 20 5.36 -4.51 15.36
CA GLN A 20 4.66 -4.16 16.59
C GLN A 20 3.59 -5.23 16.88
N PRO A 21 3.69 -5.97 18.01
CA PRO A 21 2.66 -6.94 18.36
C PRO A 21 1.42 -6.20 18.83
N GLY A 22 0.27 -6.45 18.22
CA GLY A 22 -1.02 -6.07 18.75
C GLY A 22 -2.01 -5.34 17.83
N ARG A 23 -1.60 -4.88 16.64
CA ARG A 23 -2.49 -4.07 15.77
C ARG A 23 -3.44 -4.83 14.87
N TYR A 24 -3.26 -6.13 14.65
CA TYR A 24 -3.97 -6.82 13.58
C TYR A 24 -4.54 -8.17 14.01
N ALA A 25 -5.89 -8.28 14.01
CA ALA A 25 -6.60 -9.55 14.06
C ALA A 25 -7.04 -9.93 12.63
N GLY A 26 -7.04 -11.22 12.30
CA GLY A 26 -7.55 -11.74 11.03
C GLY A 26 -6.52 -11.85 9.91
N THR A 27 -6.95 -11.68 8.66
CA THR A 27 -6.16 -11.86 7.41
C THR A 27 -4.87 -11.04 7.40
N LYS A 28 -4.87 -9.88 8.04
CA LYS A 28 -3.73 -8.96 8.12
C LYS A 28 -2.48 -9.56 8.74
N LYS A 29 -2.61 -10.23 9.90
CA LYS A 29 -1.46 -10.73 10.69
C LYS A 29 -0.59 -11.72 9.92
N GLY A 30 -1.16 -12.36 8.91
CA GLY A 30 -0.45 -13.37 8.14
C GLY A 30 0.10 -12.88 6.81
N LEU A 31 -0.24 -11.67 6.36
CA LEU A 31 0.25 -11.12 5.10
C LEU A 31 1.49 -10.24 5.30
N ILE A 32 1.58 -9.47 6.39
CA ILE A 32 2.74 -8.59 6.64
C ILE A 32 4.03 -9.44 6.72
N GLY A 33 5.07 -8.97 6.03
CA GLY A 33 6.35 -9.65 5.93
C GLY A 33 6.39 -10.78 4.88
N THR A 34 5.27 -11.05 4.17
CA THR A 34 5.28 -12.02 3.07
C THR A 34 6.14 -11.49 1.93
N VAL A 35 7.08 -12.31 1.49
CA VAL A 35 7.94 -12.03 0.34
C VAL A 35 7.37 -12.74 -0.89
N TYR A 36 7.26 -12.03 -2.02
CA TYR A 36 6.69 -12.55 -3.25
C TYR A 36 7.33 -11.91 -4.50
N THR A 37 7.17 -12.56 -5.64
CA THR A 37 7.49 -11.99 -6.96
C THR A 37 6.21 -11.62 -7.73
N ASP A 38 5.16 -12.44 -7.55
CA ASP A 38 3.82 -12.24 -8.11
C ASP A 38 2.80 -12.46 -6.98
N SER A 39 2.00 -11.46 -6.70
CA SER A 39 1.02 -11.47 -5.60
C SER A 39 -0.07 -12.54 -5.77
N ARG A 40 -0.34 -12.97 -7.02
CA ARG A 40 -1.25 -14.08 -7.31
C ARG A 40 -0.77 -15.42 -6.73
N GLY A 41 0.54 -15.55 -6.51
CA GLY A 41 1.16 -16.70 -5.85
C GLY A 41 1.06 -16.70 -4.32
N ILE A 42 0.54 -15.64 -3.70
CA ILE A 42 0.42 -15.54 -2.25
C ILE A 42 -0.72 -16.48 -1.78
N GLN A 43 -0.34 -17.62 -1.18
CA GLN A 43 -1.28 -18.66 -0.75
C GLN A 43 -2.41 -18.13 0.16
N ARG A 44 -2.12 -17.15 1.02
CA ARG A 44 -3.11 -16.54 1.92
C ARG A 44 -4.16 -15.70 1.21
N LEU A 45 -3.94 -15.32 -0.04
CA LEU A 45 -4.90 -14.65 -0.91
C LEU A 45 -5.66 -15.63 -1.82
N SER A 46 -5.50 -16.95 -1.61
CA SER A 46 -6.29 -17.96 -2.32
C SER A 46 -7.80 -17.74 -2.10
N GLY A 47 -8.56 -17.68 -3.19
CA GLY A 47 -9.99 -17.38 -3.18
C GLY A 47 -10.34 -15.89 -3.00
N TRP A 48 -9.35 -15.00 -3.07
CA TRP A 48 -9.55 -13.56 -3.23
C TRP A 48 -9.42 -13.17 -4.70
N THR A 49 -10.17 -12.17 -5.13
CA THR A 49 -10.08 -11.60 -6.49
C THR A 49 -9.19 -10.37 -6.45
N ALA A 50 -8.14 -10.35 -7.26
CA ALA A 50 -7.35 -9.13 -7.49
C ALA A 50 -8.23 -8.09 -8.20
N ILE A 51 -8.27 -6.87 -7.68
CA ILE A 51 -9.07 -5.76 -8.23
C ILE A 51 -8.18 -4.80 -9.01
N THR A 52 -7.10 -4.34 -8.39
CA THR A 52 -6.13 -3.42 -9.00
C THR A 52 -4.78 -3.53 -8.33
N GLY A 53 -3.75 -3.08 -9.02
CA GLY A 53 -2.40 -2.93 -8.48
C GLY A 53 -1.67 -1.82 -9.24
N SER A 54 -0.88 -1.03 -8.53
CA SER A 54 -0.13 0.10 -9.11
C SER A 54 1.24 0.22 -8.46
N VAL A 55 2.23 0.60 -9.26
CA VAL A 55 3.53 1.08 -8.78
C VAL A 55 3.38 2.56 -8.44
N LEU A 56 3.77 2.95 -7.24
CA LEU A 56 3.56 4.30 -6.70
C LEU A 56 4.79 5.19 -6.84
N THR A 57 5.97 4.61 -6.89
CA THR A 57 7.24 5.33 -7.08
C THR A 57 7.66 5.24 -8.55
N PRO A 58 8.34 6.26 -9.10
CA PRO A 58 8.93 6.17 -10.43
C PRO A 58 9.86 4.96 -10.54
N LEU A 59 9.85 4.29 -11.70
CA LEU A 59 10.73 3.14 -11.97
C LEU A 59 12.23 3.50 -11.89
N SER A 60 12.55 4.79 -12.05
CA SER A 60 13.91 5.34 -11.93
C SER A 60 14.35 5.60 -10.49
N ASP A 61 13.43 5.50 -9.53
CA ASP A 61 13.67 5.86 -8.12
C ASP A 61 13.38 4.68 -7.18
N PRO A 62 14.29 3.70 -7.10
CA PRO A 62 14.14 2.54 -6.23
C PRO A 62 14.32 2.91 -4.73
N PRO A 63 13.71 2.16 -3.80
CA PRO A 63 12.92 0.96 -4.06
C PRO A 63 11.53 1.26 -4.61
N MET A 64 11.03 0.39 -5.47
CA MET A 64 9.65 0.47 -5.93
C MET A 64 8.69 0.17 -4.79
N ILE A 65 7.64 0.99 -4.67
CA ILE A 65 6.54 0.77 -3.75
C ILE A 65 5.31 0.44 -4.59
N MET A 66 4.64 -0.64 -4.23
CA MET A 66 3.40 -1.08 -4.88
C MET A 66 2.23 -1.03 -3.90
N VAL A 67 1.05 -0.71 -4.44
CA VAL A 67 -0.22 -0.94 -3.76
C VAL A 67 -1.01 -1.99 -4.52
N GLU A 68 -1.65 -2.91 -3.80
CA GLU A 68 -2.50 -3.93 -4.39
C GLU A 68 -3.80 -4.07 -3.60
N VAL A 69 -4.89 -4.30 -4.32
CA VAL A 69 -6.23 -4.41 -3.76
C VAL A 69 -6.83 -5.76 -4.14
N TYR A 70 -7.24 -6.51 -3.13
CA TYR A 70 -7.94 -7.79 -3.28
C TYR A 70 -9.30 -7.73 -2.63
N LYS A 71 -10.27 -8.48 -3.18
CA LYS A 71 -11.66 -8.53 -2.72
C LYS A 71 -12.12 -9.96 -2.48
N LYS A 72 -12.88 -10.15 -1.38
CA LYS A 72 -13.64 -11.37 -1.12
C LYS A 72 -14.99 -11.00 -0.50
N GLY A 73 -16.06 -11.23 -1.24
CA GLY A 73 -17.39 -10.75 -0.84
C GLY A 73 -17.43 -9.22 -0.70
N THR A 74 -17.79 -8.73 0.49
CA THR A 74 -17.82 -7.29 0.82
C THR A 74 -16.55 -6.81 1.53
N THR A 75 -15.55 -7.66 1.64
CA THR A 75 -14.27 -7.34 2.30
C THR A 75 -13.21 -7.03 1.25
N TYR A 76 -12.49 -5.94 1.46
CA TYR A 76 -11.31 -5.57 0.69
C TYR A 76 -10.08 -5.65 1.56
N VAL A 77 -9.00 -6.15 1.00
CA VAL A 77 -7.65 -6.09 1.57
C VAL A 77 -6.83 -5.20 0.65
N VAL A 78 -6.22 -4.18 1.22
CA VAL A 78 -5.27 -3.30 0.56
C VAL A 78 -3.94 -3.50 1.25
N PHE A 79 -2.89 -3.74 0.50
CA PHE A 79 -1.55 -3.83 1.06
C PHE A 79 -0.55 -3.05 0.22
N PHE A 80 0.46 -2.56 0.92
CA PHE A 80 1.62 -1.91 0.33
C PHE A 80 2.83 -2.80 0.47
N SER A 81 3.60 -2.88 -0.59
CA SER A 81 4.82 -3.70 -0.65
C SER A 81 5.98 -2.87 -1.12
N ILE A 82 7.16 -3.18 -0.61
CA ILE A 82 8.41 -2.52 -0.94
C ILE A 82 9.31 -3.52 -1.64
N GLU A 83 9.89 -3.12 -2.77
CA GLU A 83 10.84 -3.92 -3.52
C GLU A 83 12.18 -4.03 -2.77
N ASP A 84 12.72 -5.23 -2.68
CA ASP A 84 14.14 -5.44 -2.42
C ASP A 84 14.92 -5.23 -3.72
N THR A 85 15.77 -4.21 -3.74
CA THR A 85 16.47 -3.77 -4.95
C THR A 85 17.48 -4.80 -5.49
N VAL A 86 17.91 -5.75 -4.66
CA VAL A 86 18.86 -6.81 -5.02
C VAL A 86 18.13 -8.03 -5.56
N SER A 87 17.20 -8.58 -4.80
CA SER A 87 16.47 -9.80 -5.19
C SER A 87 15.32 -9.57 -6.14
N LYS A 88 14.89 -8.30 -6.33
CA LYS A 88 13.73 -7.92 -7.14
C LYS A 88 12.42 -8.57 -6.66
N LYS A 89 12.35 -8.88 -5.37
CA LYS A 89 11.15 -9.39 -4.71
C LYS A 89 10.50 -8.29 -3.89
N TYR A 90 9.20 -8.41 -3.72
CA TYR A 90 8.42 -7.49 -2.92
C TYR A 90 8.18 -8.07 -1.53
N THR A 91 8.24 -7.23 -0.52
CA THR A 91 7.85 -7.58 0.86
C THR A 91 6.64 -6.75 1.25
N ILE A 92 5.56 -7.40 1.69
CA ILE A 92 4.38 -6.70 2.19
C ILE A 92 4.75 -5.96 3.48
N ALA A 93 4.75 -4.63 3.40
CA ALA A 93 5.14 -3.73 4.50
C ALA A 93 3.98 -3.50 5.47
N ASP A 94 2.78 -3.23 4.95
CA ASP A 94 1.58 -3.08 5.77
C ASP A 94 0.33 -3.47 4.99
N VAL A 95 -0.72 -3.81 5.75
CA VAL A 95 -1.99 -4.31 5.23
C VAL A 95 -3.14 -3.63 5.97
N MET A 96 -4.18 -3.23 5.24
CA MET A 96 -5.45 -2.87 5.85
C MET A 96 -6.60 -3.68 5.28
N GLU A 97 -7.60 -3.93 6.13
CA GLU A 97 -8.85 -4.57 5.77
C GLU A 97 -9.98 -3.54 5.87
N ILE A 98 -10.77 -3.43 4.81
CA ILE A 98 -11.92 -2.52 4.73
C ILE A 98 -13.17 -3.37 4.57
N LYS A 99 -14.09 -3.29 5.54
CA LYS A 99 -15.34 -4.05 5.55
C LYS A 99 -16.42 -3.42 6.43
N PRO A 100 -17.68 -3.60 6.09
CA PRO A 100 -18.15 -4.04 4.78
C PRO A 100 -18.15 -2.88 3.78
N VAL A 101 -17.65 -3.13 2.57
CA VAL A 101 -17.85 -2.21 1.45
C VAL A 101 -19.15 -2.60 0.76
N THR A 102 -20.14 -1.73 0.87
CA THR A 102 -21.49 -1.95 0.35
C THR A 102 -21.65 -1.38 -1.06
N LYS A 103 -22.73 -1.78 -1.74
CA LYS A 103 -23.07 -1.27 -3.07
C LYS A 103 -23.06 0.26 -3.10
N GLY A 104 -22.55 0.85 -4.17
CA GLY A 104 -22.42 2.30 -4.36
C GLY A 104 -21.20 2.91 -3.68
N TRP A 105 -20.27 2.06 -3.18
CA TRP A 105 -18.99 2.46 -2.60
C TRP A 105 -17.85 1.65 -3.21
N THR A 106 -16.73 2.31 -3.44
CA THR A 106 -15.53 1.71 -4.04
C THR A 106 -14.27 2.07 -3.26
N ILE A 107 -13.21 1.33 -3.50
CA ILE A 107 -11.87 1.63 -2.99
C ILE A 107 -11.04 2.14 -4.17
N VAL A 108 -10.48 3.34 -4.02
CA VAL A 108 -9.58 3.97 -5.00
C VAL A 108 -8.20 4.07 -4.41
N THR A 109 -7.20 3.73 -5.20
CA THR A 109 -5.77 3.78 -4.86
C THR A 109 -5.00 4.49 -5.96
N SER A 110 -3.86 5.09 -5.63
CA SER A 110 -2.90 5.70 -6.57
C SER A 110 -3.39 6.88 -7.43
N LEU A 111 -4.67 7.14 -7.49
CA LEU A 111 -5.30 8.16 -8.35
C LEU A 111 -5.96 9.27 -7.53
N CYS A 112 -5.44 9.54 -6.34
CA CYS A 112 -6.00 10.56 -5.45
C CYS A 112 -5.11 11.80 -5.37
N LYS A 113 -5.75 12.93 -5.08
CA LYS A 113 -5.12 14.23 -4.84
C LYS A 113 -5.42 14.67 -3.42
N GLN A 114 -4.45 15.34 -2.80
CA GLN A 114 -4.60 16.06 -1.54
C GLN A 114 -4.42 17.55 -1.82
N ASP A 115 -5.43 18.37 -1.55
CA ASP A 115 -5.38 19.82 -1.78
C ASP A 115 -4.92 20.19 -3.22
N LYS A 116 -5.39 19.43 -4.22
CA LYS A 116 -5.09 19.50 -5.66
C LYS A 116 -3.72 18.95 -6.07
N ALA A 117 -2.83 18.59 -5.16
CA ALA A 117 -1.57 17.94 -5.47
C ALA A 117 -1.77 16.42 -5.58
N ASP A 118 -1.14 15.78 -6.57
CA ASP A 118 -1.19 14.33 -6.72
C ASP A 118 -0.52 13.66 -5.52
N ASN A 119 -1.21 12.68 -4.93
CA ASN A 119 -0.67 11.87 -3.86
C ASN A 119 -1.00 10.38 -4.13
N PRO A 120 -0.09 9.66 -4.79
CA PRO A 120 -0.30 8.25 -5.16
C PRO A 120 -0.36 7.31 -3.95
N PHE A 121 0.10 7.75 -2.78
CA PHE A 121 0.09 6.93 -1.56
C PHE A 121 -1.25 6.93 -0.82
N LEU A 122 -2.24 7.71 -1.30
CA LEU A 122 -3.58 7.72 -0.72
C LEU A 122 -4.41 6.52 -1.16
N VAL A 123 -5.20 6.03 -0.20
CA VAL A 123 -6.29 5.08 -0.41
C VAL A 123 -7.57 5.74 0.09
N ALA A 124 -8.61 5.75 -0.73
CA ALA A 124 -9.89 6.33 -0.38
C ALA A 124 -11.02 5.30 -0.44
N TRP A 125 -11.91 5.35 0.55
CA TRP A 125 -13.21 4.68 0.50
C TRP A 125 -14.23 5.70 0.01
N ALA A 126 -14.51 5.68 -1.29
CA ALA A 126 -15.26 6.70 -2.00
C ALA A 126 -16.67 6.23 -2.37
N LYS A 127 -17.62 7.17 -2.41
CA LYS A 127 -18.96 6.94 -2.96
C LYS A 127 -18.88 6.97 -4.48
N GLU A 128 -19.36 5.93 -5.13
CA GLU A 128 -19.48 5.88 -6.59
C GLU A 128 -20.37 7.00 -7.11
N SER A 129 -19.99 7.60 -8.20
CA SER A 129 -20.77 8.66 -8.88
C SER A 129 -20.45 8.69 -10.36
N ARG A 130 -21.20 9.47 -11.14
CA ARG A 130 -20.92 9.74 -12.57
C ARG A 130 -20.03 10.96 -12.78
N LYS A 131 -19.32 11.44 -11.76
CA LYS A 131 -18.40 12.57 -11.84
C LYS A 131 -17.00 12.07 -12.12
N GLU A 132 -16.21 12.87 -12.81
CA GLU A 132 -14.79 12.60 -13.06
C GLU A 132 -14.01 12.40 -11.76
N TYR A 133 -14.32 13.19 -10.73
CA TYR A 133 -13.67 13.04 -9.42
C TYR A 133 -14.67 12.63 -8.35
N LEU A 134 -14.28 11.63 -7.55
CA LEU A 134 -14.99 11.17 -6.38
C LEU A 134 -14.53 11.99 -5.17
N THR A 135 -15.43 12.83 -4.64
CA THR A 135 -15.16 13.74 -3.52
C THR A 135 -15.92 13.37 -2.25
N VAL A 136 -16.91 12.47 -2.35
CA VAL A 136 -17.64 11.98 -1.18
C VAL A 136 -16.93 10.76 -0.63
N LEU A 137 -16.11 10.98 0.39
CA LEU A 137 -15.27 9.95 0.98
C LEU A 137 -15.77 9.59 2.37
N LYS A 138 -15.86 8.29 2.67
CA LYS A 138 -16.20 7.76 3.99
C LYS A 138 -14.99 7.72 4.90
N LYS A 139 -13.83 7.36 4.33
CA LYS A 139 -12.54 7.30 5.00
C LYS A 139 -11.41 7.48 3.99
N ALA A 140 -10.26 7.89 4.49
CA ALA A 140 -9.01 7.91 3.72
C ALA A 140 -7.85 7.43 4.60
N TRP A 141 -6.86 6.90 3.93
CA TRP A 141 -5.60 6.42 4.53
C TRP A 141 -4.45 6.79 3.62
N GLU A 142 -3.27 6.89 4.20
CA GLU A 142 -2.03 7.16 3.47
C GLU A 142 -0.95 6.16 3.89
N PHE A 143 -0.20 5.66 2.94
CA PHE A 143 0.98 4.87 3.23
C PHE A 143 2.13 5.81 3.57
N ASN A 144 2.52 5.80 4.84
CA ASN A 144 3.67 6.53 5.34
C ASN A 144 4.95 5.75 5.00
N THR A 145 5.71 6.24 4.04
CA THR A 145 6.91 5.57 3.52
C THR A 145 8.04 5.51 4.54
N GLU A 146 8.18 6.54 5.40
CA GLU A 146 9.20 6.56 6.45
C GLU A 146 8.97 5.50 7.52
N LYS A 147 7.69 5.27 7.87
CA LYS A 147 7.27 4.31 8.91
C LYS A 147 6.86 2.96 8.32
N SER A 148 6.83 2.83 7.00
CA SER A 148 6.37 1.64 6.28
C SER A 148 5.02 1.13 6.79
N ARG A 149 4.05 2.04 6.99
CA ARG A 149 2.73 1.71 7.53
C ARG A 149 1.62 2.57 6.93
N ILE A 150 0.39 2.07 7.04
CA ILE A 150 -0.83 2.76 6.63
C ILE A 150 -1.40 3.55 7.82
N ASP A 151 -1.46 4.86 7.69
CA ASP A 151 -2.06 5.75 8.67
C ASP A 151 -3.43 6.25 8.19
N SER A 152 -4.40 6.44 9.12
CA SER A 152 -5.67 7.09 8.78
C SER A 152 -5.46 8.58 8.67
N VAL A 153 -6.02 9.19 7.60
CA VAL A 153 -5.91 10.63 7.35
C VAL A 153 -7.29 11.28 7.22
N SER A 154 -7.33 12.61 7.30
CA SER A 154 -8.56 13.37 7.06
C SER A 154 -9.01 13.24 5.62
N THR A 155 -10.31 13.13 5.39
CA THR A 155 -10.89 13.14 4.03
C THR A 155 -10.99 14.54 3.43
N LYS A 156 -10.75 15.60 4.23
CA LYS A 156 -10.83 16.99 3.77
C LYS A 156 -9.73 17.27 2.74
N GLY A 157 -10.10 17.87 1.62
CA GLY A 157 -9.17 18.21 0.53
C GLY A 157 -8.81 17.02 -0.37
N ILE A 158 -9.31 15.80 -0.08
CA ILE A 158 -9.03 14.63 -0.92
C ILE A 158 -10.09 14.50 -2.01
N SER A 159 -9.63 14.24 -3.23
CA SER A 159 -10.43 13.82 -4.37
C SER A 159 -9.70 12.74 -5.15
N CYS A 160 -10.42 11.76 -5.69
CA CYS A 160 -9.83 10.66 -6.43
C CYS A 160 -10.44 10.57 -7.82
N LEU A 161 -9.62 10.30 -8.83
CA LEU A 161 -10.09 10.08 -10.19
C LEU A 161 -11.03 8.87 -10.23
N ASN A 162 -12.11 9.02 -10.97
CA ASN A 162 -13.10 7.97 -11.18
C ASN A 162 -12.77 7.23 -12.48
N GLU A 163 -12.10 6.09 -12.39
CA GLU A 163 -11.75 5.29 -13.59
C GLU A 163 -12.98 4.79 -14.37
N ALA A 164 -14.16 4.82 -13.77
CA ALA A 164 -15.41 4.43 -14.44
C ALA A 164 -16.12 5.63 -15.12
N PHE A 165 -15.52 6.82 -15.09
CA PHE A 165 -16.16 8.03 -15.62
C PHE A 165 -16.36 7.99 -17.14
N ASP A 166 -15.40 7.47 -17.89
CA ASP A 166 -15.38 7.42 -19.35
C ASP A 166 -15.87 6.08 -19.93
N ILE A 167 -16.47 5.20 -19.11
CA ILE A 167 -17.06 3.95 -19.60
C ILE A 167 -18.51 4.24 -20.02
N PRO A 168 -18.84 4.22 -21.33
CA PRO A 168 -20.19 4.50 -21.84
C PRO A 168 -21.20 3.40 -21.44
#